data_0fd743db3a2f617f1c821cd06418153c
#
_entry.id   0fd743db3a2f617f1c821cd06418153c
#
_cell.length_a   1.000
_cell.length_b   1.000
_cell.length_c   1.000
_cell.angle_alpha   90.00
_cell.angle_beta   90.00
_cell.angle_gamma   90.00
#
_symmetry.space_group_name_H-M   'P 1'
#
loop_
_entity.id
_entity.type
_entity.pdbx_description
1 polymer ?
#
loop_
_entity_poly.entity_id
_entity_poly.type
_entity_poly.pdbx_seq_one_letter_code
_entity_poly.pdbx_strand_id
1 'polypeptide(L)'
;MSTSTSQPKTRNATQQTGPDQRSWIATLEAAGQLRRITAPVDWNEEIGAITRANLSLSGPGLLFENIIGHEKTRCTKLLTSALGSRRQVRLMLGLPEGTSDAAIVRHLREAFKKPIPPRIVETGPVKENIVEGDDINLLEFPVPKWHGQDGGRYIDTFCGVVTEDKVTGRDNIGCYRGQIVGRNKIAKLLAPTQGWGVHMAEYKPEPMPVAVVYGWHDVLPFCAGSPFPQNICEWDMMGALLGRPVDLVACESVPLHVPATAEIVVEGFINPDPSTFVVEGPFAEYPGFIGGAAPMPVLQVTRITHRNDPVLRGTLEGIRPGMFNEDSITNFARSAITWNVLEDLGIGGITDLWMTEVTNGQNTLVQIQKRYRGHAQQIASALWGTGGSLWFHKNVMVVEMDIDIHDPVALDWAMSYRVNAGLGDIAFFGPGLGSTLDPSTPPNLNDTNKYGVGQWTRVLIDATRSWEIDPRPEWGGRRFPPTDRLGPELESKIASRWKEYGIGIPYLDDDGREMLTLQKMSKRLPEV
;
A
#
# COMPACT_ATOMS: atom_id res chain seq x y z
N MET A 1 12.01 -41.18 -44.54
CA MET A 1 12.83 -40.37 -43.61
C MET A 1 11.96 -39.16 -43.19
N SER A 2 11.35 -39.27 -42.04
CA SER A 2 10.43 -38.31 -41.48
C SER A 2 11.22 -37.42 -40.50
N THR A 3 11.39 -36.15 -40.82
CA THR A 3 12.01 -35.15 -39.95
C THR A 3 10.98 -34.56 -39.02
N SER A 4 11.01 -35.00 -37.77
CA SER A 4 10.25 -34.46 -36.67
C SER A 4 10.84 -33.09 -36.25
N THR A 5 10.16 -32.00 -36.54
CA THR A 5 10.45 -30.69 -35.99
C THR A 5 9.82 -30.58 -34.59
N SER A 6 10.66 -30.66 -33.57
CA SER A 6 10.23 -30.37 -32.18
C SER A 6 9.95 -28.89 -32.02
N GLN A 7 8.70 -28.54 -31.73
CA GLN A 7 8.31 -27.21 -31.25
C GLN A 7 8.91 -26.94 -29.86
N PRO A 8 9.39 -25.74 -29.56
CA PRO A 8 9.86 -25.40 -28.24
C PRO A 8 8.67 -25.35 -27.27
N LYS A 9 8.73 -26.15 -26.21
CA LYS A 9 7.81 -26.12 -25.09
C LYS A 9 7.94 -24.76 -24.41
N THR A 10 6.96 -23.88 -24.59
CA THR A 10 6.76 -22.70 -23.75
C THR A 10 6.55 -23.17 -22.31
N ARG A 11 7.55 -23.01 -21.47
CA ARG A 11 7.39 -23.12 -20.02
C ARG A 11 6.50 -21.97 -19.57
N ASN A 12 5.25 -22.24 -19.23
CA ASN A 12 4.44 -21.39 -18.36
C ASN A 12 5.08 -21.43 -16.96
N ALA A 13 6.01 -20.53 -16.73
CA ALA A 13 6.61 -20.33 -15.42
C ALA A 13 5.73 -19.35 -14.63
N THR A 14 4.65 -19.85 -14.05
CA THR A 14 4.18 -19.33 -12.76
C THR A 14 5.22 -19.78 -11.73
N GLN A 15 6.35 -19.09 -11.70
CA GLN A 15 7.28 -19.21 -10.59
C GLN A 15 6.59 -18.54 -9.39
N GLN A 16 5.95 -19.35 -8.53
CA GLN A 16 5.57 -18.90 -7.20
C GLN A 16 6.82 -18.36 -6.53
N THR A 17 6.79 -17.08 -6.16
CA THR A 17 7.84 -16.46 -5.36
C THR A 17 8.06 -17.32 -4.11
N GLY A 18 9.30 -17.46 -3.68
CA GLY A 18 9.61 -18.23 -2.47
C GLY A 18 9.00 -17.57 -1.21
N PRO A 19 9.07 -18.26 -0.07
CA PRO A 19 8.37 -17.82 1.13
C PRO A 19 9.12 -16.77 1.96
N ASP A 20 10.20 -16.18 1.47
CA ASP A 20 11.05 -15.28 2.24
C ASP A 20 11.66 -14.15 1.40
N GLN A 21 12.35 -13.24 2.07
CA GLN A 21 13.02 -12.12 1.42
C GLN A 21 14.11 -12.53 0.45
N ARG A 22 14.83 -13.61 0.73
CA ARG A 22 15.96 -14.07 -0.13
C ARG A 22 15.45 -14.57 -1.47
N SER A 23 14.36 -15.32 -1.46
CA SER A 23 13.70 -15.77 -2.69
C SER A 23 13.04 -14.62 -3.44
N TRP A 24 12.54 -13.60 -2.72
CA TRP A 24 12.07 -12.37 -3.34
C TRP A 24 13.20 -11.59 -4.01
N ILE A 25 14.34 -11.41 -3.34
CA ILE A 25 15.55 -10.82 -3.91
C ILE A 25 15.97 -11.57 -5.18
N ALA A 26 16.01 -12.91 -5.13
CA ALA A 26 16.36 -13.73 -6.29
C ALA A 26 15.35 -13.57 -7.45
N THR A 27 14.06 -13.45 -7.14
CA THR A 27 13.00 -13.19 -8.14
C THR A 27 13.20 -11.84 -8.82
N LEU A 28 13.44 -10.78 -8.05
CA LEU A 28 13.71 -9.44 -8.56
C LEU A 28 14.98 -9.42 -9.43
N GLU A 29 16.03 -10.10 -8.98
CA GLU A 29 17.30 -10.19 -9.70
C GLU A 29 17.14 -10.89 -11.05
N ALA A 30 16.45 -12.04 -11.06
CA ALA A 30 16.13 -12.79 -12.29
C ALA A 30 15.27 -11.98 -13.28
N ALA A 31 14.40 -11.10 -12.78
CA ALA A 31 13.56 -10.22 -13.59
C ALA A 31 14.26 -8.91 -14.00
N GLY A 32 15.53 -8.70 -13.62
CA GLY A 32 16.26 -7.45 -13.85
C GLY A 32 15.73 -6.28 -13.02
N GLN A 33 14.98 -6.56 -11.95
CA GLN A 33 14.35 -5.60 -11.05
C GLN A 33 15.10 -5.43 -9.74
N LEU A 34 16.38 -5.78 -9.67
CA LEU A 34 17.28 -5.54 -8.54
C LEU A 34 18.59 -4.92 -9.01
N ARG A 35 19.15 -4.04 -8.18
CA ARG A 35 20.54 -3.56 -8.30
C ARG A 35 21.24 -3.74 -6.96
N ARG A 36 22.44 -4.34 -7.01
CA ARG A 36 23.36 -4.44 -5.87
C ARG A 36 24.23 -3.20 -5.84
N ILE A 37 24.23 -2.51 -4.71
CA ILE A 37 25.05 -1.31 -4.46
C ILE A 37 26.25 -1.74 -3.63
N THR A 38 27.39 -1.88 -4.30
CA THR A 38 28.67 -2.29 -3.68
C THR A 38 29.60 -1.10 -3.37
N ALA A 39 29.30 0.07 -3.90
CA ALA A 39 29.97 1.30 -3.51
C ALA A 39 29.73 1.56 -2.01
N PRO A 40 30.72 2.11 -1.28
CA PRO A 40 30.51 2.54 0.10
C PRO A 40 29.44 3.63 0.15
N VAL A 41 28.45 3.47 1.04
CA VAL A 41 27.31 4.40 1.19
C VAL A 41 27.12 4.72 2.67
N ASP A 42 26.87 5.98 2.98
CA ASP A 42 26.58 6.42 4.35
C ASP A 42 25.10 6.13 4.68
N TRP A 43 24.86 5.53 5.85
CA TRP A 43 23.50 5.36 6.39
C TRP A 43 22.83 6.69 6.75
N ASN A 44 23.63 7.75 6.99
CA ASN A 44 23.14 9.09 7.33
C ASN A 44 22.77 9.84 6.06
N GLU A 45 21.51 9.83 5.69
CA GLU A 45 20.85 10.53 4.58
C GLU A 45 21.20 10.03 3.17
N GLU A 46 22.42 9.52 2.90
CA GLU A 46 22.82 9.15 1.54
C GLU A 46 22.00 7.98 1.00
N ILE A 47 21.75 6.92 1.82
CA ILE A 47 20.85 5.82 1.44
C ILE A 47 19.45 6.36 1.09
N GLY A 48 18.93 7.29 1.90
CA GLY A 48 17.64 7.94 1.66
C GLY A 48 17.62 8.71 0.34
N ALA A 49 18.66 9.48 0.05
CA ALA A 49 18.76 10.26 -1.18
C ALA A 49 18.85 9.38 -2.43
N ILE A 50 19.64 8.29 -2.39
CA ILE A 50 19.73 7.30 -3.48
C ILE A 50 18.38 6.63 -3.70
N THR A 51 17.71 6.18 -2.62
CA THR A 51 16.40 5.54 -2.67
C THR A 51 15.35 6.49 -3.28
N ARG A 52 15.34 7.77 -2.88
CA ARG A 52 14.46 8.80 -3.45
C ARG A 52 14.67 8.98 -4.95
N ALA A 53 15.92 9.11 -5.38
CA ALA A 53 16.24 9.27 -6.80
C ALA A 53 15.79 8.06 -7.62
N ASN A 54 16.01 6.85 -7.08
CA ASN A 54 15.60 5.60 -7.72
C ASN A 54 14.07 5.47 -7.85
N LEU A 55 13.33 5.73 -6.78
CA LEU A 55 11.86 5.68 -6.79
C LEU A 55 11.28 6.73 -7.74
N SER A 56 11.91 7.90 -7.87
CA SER A 56 11.51 8.96 -8.83
C SER A 56 11.54 8.51 -10.28
N LEU A 57 12.32 7.49 -10.58
CA LEU A 57 12.47 6.92 -11.92
C LEU A 57 11.73 5.58 -12.07
N SER A 58 10.92 5.20 -11.08
CA SER A 58 10.31 3.86 -11.00
C SER A 58 11.37 2.76 -11.15
N GLY A 59 12.52 2.97 -10.50
CA GLY A 59 13.71 2.12 -10.61
C GLY A 59 13.54 0.77 -9.93
N PRO A 60 14.54 -0.12 -10.08
CA PRO A 60 14.55 -1.46 -9.48
C PRO A 60 14.72 -1.42 -7.96
N GLY A 61 14.53 -2.55 -7.29
CA GLY A 61 14.94 -2.73 -5.89
C GLY A 61 16.43 -2.47 -5.70
N LEU A 62 16.81 -1.90 -4.58
CA LEU A 62 18.20 -1.59 -4.24
C LEU A 62 18.63 -2.43 -3.04
N LEU A 63 19.66 -3.26 -3.24
CA LEU A 63 20.33 -4.00 -2.18
C LEU A 63 21.69 -3.35 -1.89
N PHE A 64 21.78 -2.63 -0.78
CA PHE A 64 23.02 -2.02 -0.30
C PHE A 64 23.84 -3.08 0.45
N GLU A 65 25.07 -3.33 0.00
CA GLU A 65 25.96 -4.37 0.53
C GLU A 65 27.24 -3.82 1.16
N ASN A 66 27.47 -2.51 1.08
CA ASN A 66 28.65 -1.85 1.66
C ASN A 66 28.22 -0.54 2.32
N ILE A 67 27.78 -0.65 3.57
CA ILE A 67 27.26 0.47 4.35
C ILE A 67 28.33 0.88 5.37
N ILE A 68 28.78 2.12 5.29
CA ILE A 68 29.88 2.66 6.12
C ILE A 68 29.53 2.50 7.61
N GLY A 69 30.49 1.92 8.36
CA GLY A 69 30.34 1.65 9.80
C GLY A 69 29.57 0.36 10.12
N HIS A 70 29.09 -0.38 9.10
CA HIS A 70 28.38 -1.65 9.27
C HIS A 70 29.10 -2.85 8.62
N GLU A 71 30.36 -2.74 8.25
CA GLU A 71 31.12 -3.78 7.53
C GLU A 71 31.34 -5.05 8.35
N LYS A 72 31.24 -4.96 9.68
CA LYS A 72 31.49 -6.07 10.62
C LYS A 72 30.43 -6.19 11.71
N THR A 73 29.28 -5.56 11.53
CA THR A 73 28.15 -5.63 12.47
C THR A 73 27.28 -6.87 12.19
N ARG A 74 26.28 -7.13 13.04
CA ARG A 74 25.38 -8.29 12.90
C ARG A 74 24.60 -8.30 11.58
N CYS A 75 24.31 -7.13 11.05
CA CYS A 75 23.68 -6.96 9.75
C CYS A 75 24.45 -5.94 8.93
N THR A 76 24.84 -6.32 7.72
CA THR A 76 25.67 -5.50 6.82
C THR A 76 24.90 -5.03 5.59
N LYS A 77 23.64 -5.47 5.41
CA LYS A 77 22.87 -5.27 4.19
C LYS A 77 21.51 -4.65 4.45
N LEU A 78 21.08 -3.82 3.50
CA LEU A 78 19.75 -3.19 3.52
C LEU A 78 19.09 -3.31 2.14
N LEU A 79 17.84 -3.75 2.10
CA LEU A 79 16.98 -3.77 0.91
C LEU A 79 15.96 -2.64 0.96
N THR A 80 15.89 -1.86 -0.13
CA THR A 80 14.88 -0.81 -0.33
C THR A 80 14.30 -0.86 -1.74
N SER A 81 13.22 -0.14 -2.02
CA SER A 81 12.59 -0.03 -3.34
C SER A 81 12.21 -1.38 -3.98
N ALA A 82 12.07 -2.43 -3.17
CA ALA A 82 11.79 -3.77 -3.69
C ALA A 82 10.31 -3.97 -4.07
N LEU A 83 9.44 -3.02 -3.70
CA LEU A 83 8.02 -2.97 -4.05
C LEU A 83 7.59 -1.55 -4.49
N GLY A 84 8.44 -0.80 -5.16
CA GLY A 84 8.23 0.59 -5.56
C GLY A 84 7.61 0.77 -6.96
N SER A 85 7.19 -0.30 -7.64
CA SER A 85 6.66 -0.21 -9.00
C SER A 85 5.56 -1.24 -9.29
N ARG A 86 4.70 -0.92 -10.27
CA ARG A 86 3.67 -1.85 -10.78
C ARG A 86 4.26 -3.16 -11.31
N ARG A 87 5.46 -3.11 -11.86
CA ARG A 87 6.16 -4.30 -12.35
C ARG A 87 6.50 -5.23 -11.20
N GLN A 88 6.99 -4.70 -10.10
CA GLN A 88 7.30 -5.48 -8.90
C GLN A 88 6.04 -6.06 -8.24
N VAL A 89 4.91 -5.31 -8.22
CA VAL A 89 3.62 -5.84 -7.76
C VAL A 89 3.18 -7.03 -8.60
N ARG A 90 3.27 -6.92 -9.95
CA ARG A 90 2.93 -8.05 -10.84
C ARG A 90 3.81 -9.26 -10.59
N LEU A 91 5.12 -9.05 -10.41
CA LEU A 91 6.05 -10.13 -10.05
C LEU A 91 5.69 -10.77 -8.71
N MET A 92 5.39 -9.97 -7.68
CA MET A 92 5.01 -10.45 -6.35
C MET A 92 3.74 -11.31 -6.41
N LEU A 93 2.77 -10.91 -7.22
CA LEU A 93 1.49 -11.61 -7.39
C LEU A 93 1.52 -12.71 -8.45
N GLY A 94 2.66 -12.93 -9.15
CA GLY A 94 2.76 -13.90 -10.23
C GLY A 94 1.92 -13.56 -11.47
N LEU A 95 1.64 -12.27 -11.70
CA LEU A 95 0.80 -11.80 -12.80
C LEU A 95 1.64 -11.47 -14.06
N PRO A 96 1.05 -11.62 -15.27
CA PRO A 96 1.68 -11.20 -16.52
C PRO A 96 2.08 -9.72 -16.54
N GLU A 97 3.15 -9.37 -17.26
CA GLU A 97 3.70 -8.00 -17.31
C GLU A 97 2.67 -6.95 -17.80
N GLY A 98 1.80 -7.28 -18.73
CA GLY A 98 0.75 -6.38 -19.27
C GLY A 98 -0.53 -6.31 -18.44
N THR A 99 -0.59 -6.90 -17.24
CA THR A 99 -1.81 -6.86 -16.40
C THR A 99 -2.12 -5.43 -16.01
N SER A 100 -3.35 -4.95 -16.31
CA SER A 100 -3.78 -3.58 -15.97
C SER A 100 -4.02 -3.42 -14.47
N ASP A 101 -4.00 -2.17 -14.00
CA ASP A 101 -4.24 -1.84 -12.58
C ASP A 101 -5.61 -2.37 -12.11
N ALA A 102 -6.67 -2.16 -12.90
CA ALA A 102 -7.99 -2.73 -12.63
C ALA A 102 -7.98 -4.27 -12.53
N ALA A 103 -7.18 -4.95 -13.35
CA ALA A 103 -7.06 -6.41 -13.29
C ALA A 103 -6.28 -6.86 -12.05
N ILE A 104 -5.25 -6.12 -11.61
CA ILE A 104 -4.55 -6.36 -10.34
C ILE A 104 -5.52 -6.24 -9.16
N VAL A 105 -6.32 -5.17 -9.10
CA VAL A 105 -7.33 -4.98 -8.03
C VAL A 105 -8.32 -6.15 -8.01
N ARG A 106 -8.85 -6.56 -9.18
CA ARG A 106 -9.78 -7.70 -9.26
C ARG A 106 -9.13 -9.02 -8.81
N HIS A 107 -7.87 -9.25 -9.17
CA HIS A 107 -7.12 -10.42 -8.71
C HIS A 107 -7.00 -10.44 -7.18
N LEU A 108 -6.60 -9.31 -6.57
CA LEU A 108 -6.50 -9.18 -5.11
C LEU A 108 -7.84 -9.38 -4.40
N ARG A 109 -8.92 -8.82 -4.95
CA ARG A 109 -10.28 -9.04 -4.41
C ARG A 109 -10.63 -10.52 -4.29
N GLU A 110 -10.37 -11.28 -5.37
CA GLU A 110 -10.68 -12.71 -5.39
C GLU A 110 -9.75 -13.53 -4.48
N ALA A 111 -8.48 -13.11 -4.33
CA ALA A 111 -7.56 -13.72 -3.38
C ALA A 111 -8.01 -13.50 -1.93
N PHE A 112 -8.36 -12.27 -1.56
CA PHE A 112 -8.78 -11.92 -0.20
C PHE A 112 -10.13 -12.55 0.22
N LYS A 113 -10.93 -13.04 -0.71
CA LYS A 113 -12.11 -13.86 -0.42
C LYS A 113 -11.78 -15.31 -0.02
N LYS A 114 -10.53 -15.72 -0.12
CA LYS A 114 -10.05 -17.10 0.10
C LYS A 114 -8.90 -17.11 1.11
N PRO A 115 -9.15 -16.76 2.37
CA PRO A 115 -8.12 -16.74 3.40
C PRO A 115 -7.47 -18.12 3.56
N ILE A 116 -6.16 -18.13 3.80
CA ILE A 116 -5.40 -19.35 4.09
C ILE A 116 -4.72 -19.16 5.45
N PRO A 117 -5.23 -19.80 6.52
CA PRO A 117 -4.68 -19.68 7.87
C PRO A 117 -3.19 -20.04 7.94
N PRO A 118 -2.42 -19.40 8.83
CA PRO A 118 -1.04 -19.74 9.05
C PRO A 118 -0.86 -21.13 9.65
N ARG A 119 0.35 -21.65 9.59
CA ARG A 119 0.74 -22.92 10.22
C ARG A 119 1.82 -22.65 11.25
N ILE A 120 1.62 -23.13 12.49
CA ILE A 120 2.66 -23.05 13.52
C ILE A 120 3.67 -24.15 13.30
N VAL A 121 4.96 -23.79 13.32
CA VAL A 121 6.11 -24.69 13.21
C VAL A 121 7.00 -24.57 14.43
N GLU A 122 7.77 -25.60 14.74
CA GLU A 122 8.59 -25.66 15.95
C GLU A 122 9.78 -24.69 15.92
N THR A 123 10.39 -24.52 14.75
CA THR A 123 11.58 -23.68 14.55
C THR A 123 11.67 -23.16 13.13
N GLY A 124 12.64 -22.29 12.87
CA GLY A 124 12.96 -21.80 11.53
C GLY A 124 14.24 -20.96 11.49
N PRO A 125 14.70 -20.57 10.30
CA PRO A 125 15.94 -19.81 10.11
C PRO A 125 16.02 -18.52 10.94
N VAL A 126 14.91 -17.88 11.29
CA VAL A 126 14.88 -16.70 12.16
C VAL A 126 15.48 -16.96 13.55
N LYS A 127 15.56 -18.23 13.97
CA LYS A 127 16.12 -18.66 15.26
C LYS A 127 17.61 -19.04 15.19
N GLU A 128 18.29 -18.84 14.06
CA GLU A 128 19.72 -19.15 13.92
C GLU A 128 20.60 -18.38 14.91
N ASN A 129 20.20 -17.16 15.29
CA ASN A 129 20.87 -16.34 16.26
C ASN A 129 19.86 -15.71 17.22
N ILE A 130 20.13 -15.81 18.52
CA ILE A 130 19.31 -15.21 19.60
C ILE A 130 20.20 -14.25 20.38
N VAL A 131 19.79 -12.98 20.47
CA VAL A 131 20.51 -11.91 21.16
C VAL A 131 19.68 -11.44 22.35
N GLU A 132 20.30 -11.40 23.53
CA GLU A 132 19.62 -11.07 24.80
C GLU A 132 20.48 -10.22 25.73
N GLY A 133 19.86 -9.63 26.73
CA GLY A 133 20.53 -8.89 27.79
C GLY A 133 21.35 -7.70 27.25
N ASP A 134 22.58 -7.58 27.73
CA ASP A 134 23.51 -6.48 27.39
C ASP A 134 24.04 -6.54 25.94
N ASP A 135 23.88 -7.68 25.26
CA ASP A 135 24.28 -7.86 23.88
C ASP A 135 23.29 -7.20 22.89
N ILE A 136 22.10 -6.83 23.36
CA ILE A 136 21.11 -6.14 22.51
C ILE A 136 21.63 -4.78 22.10
N ASN A 137 21.79 -4.59 20.79
CA ASN A 137 22.21 -3.33 20.22
C ASN A 137 21.61 -3.10 18.83
N LEU A 138 20.54 -2.32 18.77
CA LEU A 138 19.85 -1.96 17.52
C LEU A 138 20.75 -1.19 16.56
N LEU A 139 21.83 -0.56 17.04
CA LEU A 139 22.77 0.18 16.21
C LEU A 139 23.72 -0.73 15.41
N GLU A 140 23.70 -2.04 15.65
CA GLU A 140 24.40 -3.03 14.82
C GLU A 140 23.65 -3.38 13.52
N PHE A 141 22.47 -2.81 13.33
CA PHE A 141 21.70 -2.93 12.09
C PHE A 141 21.85 -1.63 11.28
N PRO A 142 21.99 -1.71 9.94
CA PRO A 142 22.25 -0.55 9.09
C PRO A 142 21.00 0.30 8.85
N VAL A 143 20.38 0.74 9.94
CA VAL A 143 19.16 1.54 9.91
C VAL A 143 19.51 2.96 9.46
N PRO A 144 18.90 3.49 8.40
CA PRO A 144 19.17 4.86 7.96
C PRO A 144 18.55 5.92 8.87
N LYS A 145 19.19 7.08 8.93
CA LYS A 145 18.49 8.34 9.01
C LYS A 145 18.09 8.70 7.58
N TRP A 146 16.81 8.61 7.26
CA TRP A 146 16.34 8.67 5.88
C TRP A 146 16.38 10.07 5.27
N HIS A 147 16.09 11.11 6.08
CA HIS A 147 16.05 12.52 5.67
C HIS A 147 16.82 13.40 6.67
N GLY A 148 17.33 14.53 6.21
CA GLY A 148 18.05 15.48 7.05
C GLY A 148 17.24 16.02 8.22
N GLN A 149 15.92 16.08 8.08
CA GLN A 149 15.00 16.58 9.09
C GLN A 149 14.47 15.51 10.05
N ASP A 150 14.76 14.23 9.81
CA ASP A 150 14.34 13.16 10.72
C ASP A 150 15.02 13.31 12.08
N GLY A 151 14.30 13.02 13.16
CA GLY A 151 14.78 13.10 14.53
C GLY A 151 15.86 12.07 14.88
N GLY A 152 16.09 11.07 14.02
CA GLY A 152 17.08 10.02 14.22
C GLY A 152 17.00 8.91 13.18
N ARG A 153 17.50 7.72 13.55
CA ARG A 153 17.47 6.51 12.72
C ARG A 153 16.10 5.84 12.86
N TYR A 154 15.40 5.62 11.75
CA TYR A 154 14.07 4.98 11.73
C TYR A 154 14.18 3.56 11.22
N ILE A 155 14.00 2.59 12.12
CA ILE A 155 14.06 1.16 11.82
C ILE A 155 12.71 0.65 11.30
N ASP A 156 11.61 1.15 11.84
CA ASP A 156 10.27 0.71 11.48
C ASP A 156 9.71 1.61 10.36
N THR A 157 10.07 1.30 9.13
CA THR A 157 9.53 1.98 7.95
C THR A 157 8.72 1.02 7.07
N PHE A 158 9.23 -0.19 6.79
CA PHE A 158 8.54 -1.19 5.98
C PHE A 158 8.64 -2.56 6.65
N CYS A 159 7.96 -2.70 7.76
CA CYS A 159 8.03 -3.84 8.68
C CYS A 159 6.62 -4.38 8.99
N GLY A 160 6.55 -5.49 9.70
CA GLY A 160 5.32 -6.00 10.31
C GLY A 160 5.39 -5.92 11.83
N VAL A 161 4.63 -5.01 12.43
CA VAL A 161 4.48 -4.94 13.89
C VAL A 161 3.34 -5.87 14.30
N VAL A 162 3.66 -6.89 15.06
CA VAL A 162 2.73 -7.92 15.53
C VAL A 162 2.32 -7.62 16.96
N THR A 163 1.03 -7.56 17.21
CA THR A 163 0.42 -7.47 18.54
C THR A 163 -0.81 -8.38 18.57
N GLU A 164 -1.26 -8.75 19.77
CA GLU A 164 -2.43 -9.61 19.96
C GLU A 164 -3.50 -8.86 20.75
N ASP A 165 -4.75 -9.01 20.32
CA ASP A 165 -5.95 -8.60 21.06
C ASP A 165 -6.06 -9.47 22.31
N LYS A 166 -5.98 -8.85 23.49
CA LYS A 166 -5.98 -9.54 24.80
C LYS A 166 -7.29 -10.30 25.05
N VAL A 167 -8.39 -9.89 24.43
CA VAL A 167 -9.72 -10.47 24.64
C VAL A 167 -9.98 -11.62 23.69
N THR A 168 -9.64 -11.46 22.41
CA THR A 168 -9.97 -12.44 21.39
C THR A 168 -8.82 -13.36 21.02
N GLY A 169 -7.57 -13.03 21.39
CA GLY A 169 -6.36 -13.75 21.01
C GLY A 169 -6.02 -13.61 19.51
N ARG A 170 -6.57 -12.58 18.83
CA ARG A 170 -6.31 -12.36 17.41
C ARG A 170 -5.11 -11.45 17.22
N ASP A 171 -4.24 -11.84 16.31
CA ASP A 171 -3.13 -11.01 15.88
C ASP A 171 -3.62 -9.81 15.05
N ASN A 172 -2.90 -8.68 15.21
CA ASN A 172 -2.90 -7.55 14.30
C ASN A 172 -1.48 -7.35 13.79
N ILE A 173 -1.32 -7.28 12.49
CA ILE A 173 -0.04 -7.01 11.85
C ILE A 173 -0.13 -5.70 11.08
N GLY A 174 0.59 -4.67 11.55
CA GLY A 174 0.53 -3.33 10.95
C GLY A 174 1.91 -2.74 10.65
N CYS A 175 1.96 -1.79 9.72
CA CYS A 175 3.13 -0.94 9.50
C CYS A 175 3.02 0.29 10.40
N TYR A 176 3.90 0.40 11.40
CA TYR A 176 3.90 1.50 12.35
C TYR A 176 5.32 2.00 12.55
N ARG A 177 5.56 3.28 12.29
CA ARG A 177 6.90 3.88 12.35
C ARG A 177 7.54 3.79 13.73
N GLY A 178 8.89 3.67 13.77
CA GLY A 178 9.63 3.61 15.01
C GLY A 178 11.05 4.13 14.87
N GLN A 179 11.42 5.00 15.81
CA GLN A 179 12.72 5.65 15.92
C GLN A 179 13.61 4.95 16.94
N ILE A 180 14.84 4.63 16.61
CA ILE A 180 15.82 4.16 17.58
C ILE A 180 16.18 5.30 18.52
N VAL A 181 15.89 5.13 19.81
CA VAL A 181 16.19 6.12 20.88
C VAL A 181 17.16 5.58 21.93
N GLY A 182 17.68 4.39 21.71
CA GLY A 182 18.67 3.74 22.58
C GLY A 182 19.10 2.39 22.02
N ARG A 183 20.10 1.75 22.62
CA ARG A 183 20.61 0.45 22.15
C ARG A 183 19.53 -0.63 22.08
N ASN A 184 18.55 -0.55 22.98
CA ASN A 184 17.46 -1.51 23.14
C ASN A 184 16.09 -0.82 23.25
N LYS A 185 15.91 0.35 22.65
CA LYS A 185 14.69 1.14 22.74
C LYS A 185 14.29 1.70 21.38
N ILE A 186 13.01 1.52 21.03
CA ILE A 186 12.38 2.07 19.84
C ILE A 186 11.19 2.92 20.29
N ALA A 187 11.20 4.22 20.05
CA ALA A 187 10.05 5.08 20.25
C ALA A 187 9.07 4.90 19.08
N LYS A 188 7.78 4.78 19.37
CA LYS A 188 6.78 4.33 18.41
C LYS A 188 5.66 5.35 18.26
N LEU A 189 5.38 5.82 17.05
CA LEU A 189 4.16 6.57 16.81
C LEU A 189 2.96 5.64 16.96
N LEU A 190 2.23 5.77 18.06
CA LEU A 190 1.06 4.96 18.36
C LEU A 190 -0.18 5.84 18.38
N ALA A 191 -1.05 5.69 17.37
CA ALA A 191 -2.36 6.32 17.37
C ALA A 191 -3.38 5.40 18.07
N PRO A 192 -4.16 5.90 19.04
CA PRO A 192 -5.13 5.10 19.81
C PRO A 192 -6.19 4.40 18.95
N THR A 193 -6.42 4.88 17.74
CA THR A 193 -7.43 4.36 16.81
C THR A 193 -6.91 3.30 15.84
N GLN A 194 -5.60 3.06 15.83
CA GLN A 194 -4.99 1.94 15.09
C GLN A 194 -5.15 0.63 15.84
N GLY A 195 -5.11 -0.53 15.15
CA GLY A 195 -5.30 -1.84 15.75
C GLY A 195 -4.44 -2.05 17.01
N TRP A 196 -3.13 -1.81 16.92
CA TRP A 196 -2.24 -1.93 18.07
C TRP A 196 -2.48 -0.89 19.19
N GLY A 197 -3.04 0.29 18.83
CA GLY A 197 -3.45 1.30 19.84
C GLY A 197 -4.67 0.85 20.63
N VAL A 198 -5.60 0.16 20.00
CA VAL A 198 -6.74 -0.51 20.65
C VAL A 198 -6.21 -1.60 21.58
N HIS A 199 -5.31 -2.47 21.09
CA HIS A 199 -4.68 -3.51 21.92
C HIS A 199 -3.96 -2.91 23.13
N MET A 200 -3.15 -1.85 22.95
CA MET A 200 -2.47 -1.20 24.08
C MET A 200 -3.46 -0.70 25.14
N ALA A 201 -4.63 -0.21 24.75
CA ALA A 201 -5.65 0.22 25.71
C ALA A 201 -6.23 -0.95 26.53
N GLU A 202 -6.34 -2.14 25.93
CA GLU A 202 -6.80 -3.37 26.59
C GLU A 202 -5.77 -3.95 27.56
N TYR A 203 -4.48 -3.76 27.28
CA TYR A 203 -3.41 -4.23 28.17
C TYR A 203 -3.25 -3.38 29.43
N LYS A 204 -3.70 -2.11 29.43
CA LYS A 204 -3.54 -1.22 30.60
C LYS A 204 -4.04 -1.85 31.90
N PRO A 205 -3.29 -1.72 33.02
CA PRO A 205 -1.99 -1.02 33.20
C PRO A 205 -0.76 -1.86 32.84
N GLU A 206 -0.91 -3.08 32.37
CA GLU A 206 0.17 -4.02 32.07
C GLU A 206 0.90 -3.63 30.77
N PRO A 207 2.20 -3.95 30.65
CA PRO A 207 2.92 -3.79 29.41
C PRO A 207 2.36 -4.70 28.30
N MET A 208 2.17 -4.14 27.10
CA MET A 208 1.72 -4.87 25.92
C MET A 208 2.91 -5.58 25.25
N PRO A 209 2.83 -6.90 24.98
CA PRO A 209 3.84 -7.61 24.19
C PRO A 209 3.80 -7.18 22.72
N VAL A 210 4.98 -7.03 22.10
CA VAL A 210 5.15 -6.64 20.70
C VAL A 210 6.28 -7.43 20.08
N ALA A 211 6.09 -7.89 18.84
CA ALA A 211 7.16 -8.36 17.98
C ALA A 211 7.19 -7.56 16.67
N VAL A 212 8.38 -7.23 16.19
CA VAL A 212 8.54 -6.50 14.93
C VAL A 212 9.38 -7.32 13.96
N VAL A 213 8.83 -7.57 12.78
CA VAL A 213 9.44 -8.36 11.72
C VAL A 213 10.06 -7.44 10.67
N TYR A 214 11.37 -7.55 10.46
CA TYR A 214 12.10 -6.83 9.42
C TYR A 214 12.64 -7.84 8.41
N GLY A 215 12.18 -7.74 7.17
CA GLY A 215 12.64 -8.63 6.12
C GLY A 215 12.00 -10.02 6.17
N TRP A 216 10.93 -10.11 5.42
CA TRP A 216 10.28 -11.34 4.99
C TRP A 216 9.84 -11.14 3.54
N HIS A 217 8.94 -11.96 3.01
CA HIS A 217 8.35 -11.69 1.69
C HIS A 217 7.58 -10.36 1.70
N ASP A 218 7.66 -9.56 0.64
CA ASP A 218 7.05 -8.21 0.60
C ASP A 218 5.49 -8.21 0.63
N VAL A 219 4.84 -9.37 0.63
CA VAL A 219 3.41 -9.47 1.01
C VAL A 219 3.17 -9.06 2.47
N LEU A 220 4.19 -9.10 3.36
CA LEU A 220 4.08 -8.67 4.74
C LEU A 220 3.73 -7.17 4.83
N PRO A 221 4.60 -6.23 4.37
CA PRO A 221 4.25 -4.82 4.42
C PRO A 221 3.07 -4.48 3.50
N PHE A 222 2.87 -5.20 2.40
CA PHE A 222 1.74 -5.01 1.50
C PHE A 222 0.39 -5.28 2.19
N CYS A 223 0.28 -6.33 3.00
CA CYS A 223 -0.90 -6.60 3.81
C CYS A 223 -0.95 -5.73 5.07
N ALA A 224 0.17 -5.59 5.80
CA ALA A 224 0.24 -4.81 7.03
C ALA A 224 -0.09 -3.31 6.85
N GLY A 225 0.17 -2.75 5.66
CA GLY A 225 -0.21 -1.39 5.28
C GLY A 225 -1.67 -1.24 4.79
N SER A 226 -2.49 -2.31 4.88
CA SER A 226 -3.83 -2.35 4.30
C SER A 226 -4.91 -2.44 5.38
N PRO A 227 -6.07 -1.74 5.22
CA PRO A 227 -7.10 -1.61 6.25
C PRO A 227 -8.05 -2.82 6.25
N PHE A 228 -7.58 -4.00 6.60
CA PHE A 228 -8.46 -5.14 6.77
C PHE A 228 -9.48 -4.89 7.91
N PRO A 229 -10.70 -5.41 7.80
CA PRO A 229 -11.64 -5.42 8.90
C PRO A 229 -11.06 -6.12 10.15
N GLN A 230 -11.40 -5.63 11.34
CA GLN A 230 -10.86 -6.15 12.60
C GLN A 230 -11.09 -7.65 12.86
N ASN A 231 -12.06 -8.25 12.17
CA ASN A 231 -12.33 -9.70 12.24
C ASN A 231 -11.45 -10.55 11.31
N ILE A 232 -10.53 -9.93 10.57
CA ILE A 232 -9.63 -10.60 9.61
C ILE A 232 -8.20 -10.52 10.17
N CYS A 233 -7.48 -11.64 10.10
CA CYS A 233 -6.06 -11.68 10.43
C CYS A 233 -5.22 -11.50 9.16
N GLU A 234 -4.24 -10.62 9.20
CA GLU A 234 -3.37 -10.34 8.04
C GLU A 234 -2.56 -11.57 7.62
N TRP A 235 -2.23 -12.49 8.55
CA TRP A 235 -1.55 -13.76 8.20
C TRP A 235 -2.36 -14.60 7.22
N ASP A 236 -3.69 -14.64 7.39
CA ASP A 236 -4.59 -15.38 6.51
C ASP A 236 -4.60 -14.77 5.09
N MET A 237 -4.51 -13.45 5.01
CA MET A 237 -4.47 -12.71 3.75
C MET A 237 -3.12 -12.85 3.05
N MET A 238 -2.02 -12.84 3.80
CA MET A 238 -0.70 -13.15 3.26
C MET A 238 -0.65 -14.58 2.72
N GLY A 239 -1.25 -15.53 3.44
CA GLY A 239 -1.42 -16.91 2.97
C GLY A 239 -2.21 -17.00 1.67
N ALA A 240 -3.30 -16.24 1.55
CA ALA A 240 -4.11 -16.17 0.34
C ALA A 240 -3.31 -15.66 -0.87
N LEU A 241 -2.49 -14.63 -0.70
CA LEU A 241 -1.64 -14.09 -1.77
C LEU A 241 -0.50 -15.05 -2.15
N LEU A 242 0.06 -15.78 -1.18
CA LEU A 242 1.11 -16.77 -1.41
C LEU A 242 0.57 -18.11 -1.94
N GLY A 243 -0.75 -18.34 -1.87
CA GLY A 243 -1.39 -19.61 -2.23
C GLY A 243 -1.02 -20.78 -1.29
N ARG A 244 -0.56 -20.48 -0.06
CA ARG A 244 -0.14 -21.46 0.97
C ARG A 244 -0.10 -20.82 2.35
N PRO A 245 -0.17 -21.63 3.43
CA PRO A 245 0.01 -21.13 4.79
C PRO A 245 1.32 -20.38 4.99
N VAL A 246 1.28 -19.33 5.80
CA VAL A 246 2.48 -18.71 6.37
C VAL A 246 2.97 -19.61 7.51
N ASP A 247 4.23 -20.02 7.48
CA ASP A 247 4.84 -20.77 8.58
C ASP A 247 5.27 -19.79 9.69
N LEU A 248 4.65 -19.88 10.84
CA LEU A 248 4.92 -19.07 12.01
C LEU A 248 5.63 -19.86 13.10
N VAL A 249 6.57 -19.22 13.77
CA VAL A 249 7.28 -19.76 14.94
C VAL A 249 7.04 -18.88 16.15
N ALA A 250 6.95 -19.48 17.35
CA ALA A 250 6.80 -18.72 18.59
C ALA A 250 8.00 -17.79 18.83
N CYS A 251 7.76 -16.58 19.31
CA CYS A 251 8.78 -15.67 19.80
C CYS A 251 9.53 -16.23 21.02
N GLU A 252 10.69 -15.66 21.36
CA GLU A 252 11.52 -16.12 22.50
C GLU A 252 11.12 -15.48 23.83
N SER A 253 10.61 -14.26 23.81
CA SER A 253 10.37 -13.48 25.05
C SER A 253 8.96 -12.92 25.17
N VAL A 254 8.14 -13.04 24.13
CA VAL A 254 6.75 -12.58 24.10
C VAL A 254 5.82 -13.68 23.60
N PRO A 255 4.54 -13.75 24.03
CA PRO A 255 3.60 -14.80 23.63
C PRO A 255 3.00 -14.53 22.23
N LEU A 256 3.86 -14.25 21.24
CA LEU A 256 3.48 -13.92 19.86
C LEU A 256 4.15 -14.87 18.88
N HIS A 257 3.68 -14.87 17.63
CA HIS A 257 4.24 -15.67 16.55
C HIS A 257 4.68 -14.79 15.39
N VAL A 258 5.77 -15.20 14.74
CA VAL A 258 6.39 -14.47 13.63
C VAL A 258 6.78 -15.42 12.50
N PRO A 259 6.95 -14.96 11.25
CA PRO A 259 7.36 -15.84 10.15
C PRO A 259 8.68 -16.54 10.44
N ALA A 260 8.67 -17.87 10.34
CA ALA A 260 9.81 -18.74 10.63
C ALA A 260 11.05 -18.42 9.76
N THR A 261 10.84 -17.81 8.59
CA THR A 261 11.89 -17.43 7.64
C THR A 261 12.15 -15.90 7.58
N ALA A 262 11.68 -15.14 8.58
CA ALA A 262 12.02 -13.72 8.70
C ALA A 262 13.54 -13.51 8.81
N GLU A 263 14.05 -12.40 8.32
CA GLU A 263 15.48 -12.06 8.40
C GLU A 263 15.87 -11.62 9.81
N ILE A 264 15.04 -10.74 10.43
CA ILE A 264 15.28 -10.16 11.75
C ILE A 264 13.93 -10.00 12.44
N VAL A 265 13.87 -10.35 13.73
CA VAL A 265 12.73 -10.08 14.60
C VAL A 265 13.21 -9.41 15.88
N VAL A 266 12.53 -8.34 16.27
CA VAL A 266 12.75 -7.63 17.53
C VAL A 266 11.54 -7.84 18.42
N GLU A 267 11.76 -8.34 19.64
CA GLU A 267 10.72 -8.64 20.61
C GLU A 267 10.85 -7.76 21.85
N GLY A 268 9.74 -7.43 22.46
CA GLY A 268 9.74 -6.65 23.69
C GLY A 268 8.37 -6.22 24.15
N PHE A 269 8.34 -5.22 25.01
CA PHE A 269 7.12 -4.74 25.64
C PHE A 269 7.00 -3.21 25.53
N ILE A 270 5.78 -2.74 25.35
CA ILE A 270 5.42 -1.32 25.44
C ILE A 270 4.70 -1.08 26.77
N ASN A 271 5.26 -0.22 27.62
CA ASN A 271 4.59 0.24 28.82
C ASN A 271 3.56 1.32 28.44
N PRO A 272 2.26 1.14 28.78
CA PRO A 272 1.20 2.10 28.47
C PRO A 272 1.19 3.36 29.38
N ASP A 273 2.07 3.44 30.39
CA ASP A 273 2.17 4.61 31.27
C ASP A 273 2.83 5.80 30.56
N PRO A 274 2.12 6.94 30.37
CA PRO A 274 2.67 8.12 29.71
C PRO A 274 3.94 8.70 30.34
N SER A 275 4.20 8.44 31.63
CA SER A 275 5.43 8.88 32.30
C SER A 275 6.70 8.24 31.74
N THR A 276 6.55 7.12 31.02
CA THR A 276 7.64 6.37 30.38
C THR A 276 7.91 6.78 28.93
N PHE A 277 7.06 7.65 28.36
CA PHE A 277 7.13 8.08 26.97
C PHE A 277 8.37 8.96 26.74
N VAL A 278 8.90 8.88 25.53
CA VAL A 278 10.03 9.73 25.08
C VAL A 278 9.66 10.46 23.81
N VAL A 279 10.37 11.56 23.52
CA VAL A 279 10.13 12.32 22.28
C VAL A 279 10.50 11.45 21.08
N GLU A 280 9.54 11.25 20.20
CA GLU A 280 9.66 10.62 18.88
C GLU A 280 9.38 11.66 17.81
N GLY A 281 10.08 11.60 16.70
CA GLY A 281 9.97 12.58 15.61
C GLY A 281 11.05 13.68 15.67
N PRO A 282 11.03 14.62 14.70
CA PRO A 282 10.18 14.62 13.51
C PRO A 282 10.49 13.49 12.52
N PHE A 283 9.59 13.23 11.60
CA PHE A 283 9.77 12.22 10.54
C PHE A 283 9.07 12.66 9.24
N ALA A 284 9.71 12.40 8.12
CA ALA A 284 9.12 12.65 6.81
C ALA A 284 8.09 11.54 6.48
N GLU A 285 6.82 11.92 6.42
CA GLU A 285 5.68 11.03 6.27
C GLU A 285 5.25 10.81 4.82
N TYR A 286 4.50 9.75 4.58
CA TYR A 286 4.00 9.36 3.27
C TYR A 286 3.27 10.50 2.48
N PRO A 287 2.59 11.47 3.09
CA PRO A 287 1.99 12.58 2.33
C PRO A 287 3.03 13.56 1.76
N GLY A 288 4.33 13.36 2.04
CA GLY A 288 5.41 14.22 1.59
C GLY A 288 5.67 15.43 2.50
N PHE A 289 5.12 15.43 3.71
CA PHE A 289 5.33 16.46 4.72
C PHE A 289 6.16 15.93 5.90
N ILE A 290 6.81 16.84 6.59
CA ILE A 290 7.51 16.51 7.83
C ILE A 290 6.50 16.49 8.98
N GLY A 291 6.33 15.34 9.60
CA GLY A 291 5.51 15.18 10.79
C GLY A 291 6.16 15.83 12.02
N GLY A 292 5.35 16.12 13.03
CA GLY A 292 5.81 16.70 14.29
C GLY A 292 6.58 15.70 15.17
N ALA A 293 7.11 16.23 16.28
CA ALA A 293 7.68 15.43 17.36
C ALA A 293 6.83 15.54 18.62
N ALA A 294 6.62 14.41 19.30
CA ALA A 294 5.82 14.35 20.52
C ALA A 294 6.30 13.22 21.44
N PRO A 295 5.98 13.27 22.78
CA PRO A 295 6.16 12.12 23.65
C PRO A 295 5.34 10.92 23.16
N MET A 296 5.99 9.80 22.94
CA MET A 296 5.40 8.56 22.41
C MET A 296 5.87 7.34 23.21
N PRO A 297 5.08 6.25 23.23
CA PRO A 297 5.45 5.04 23.92
C PRO A 297 6.72 4.41 23.37
N VAL A 298 7.41 3.66 24.22
CA VAL A 298 8.70 3.01 23.90
C VAL A 298 8.55 1.51 23.93
N LEU A 299 8.93 0.85 22.82
CA LEU A 299 9.19 -0.59 22.82
C LEU A 299 10.54 -0.83 23.51
N GLN A 300 10.50 -1.41 24.70
CA GLN A 300 11.68 -1.90 25.40
C GLN A 300 12.02 -3.28 24.85
N VAL A 301 13.13 -3.39 24.13
CA VAL A 301 13.56 -4.63 23.48
C VAL A 301 14.14 -5.59 24.50
N THR A 302 13.68 -6.84 24.45
CA THR A 302 14.10 -7.94 25.36
C THR A 302 14.82 -9.07 24.64
N ARG A 303 14.57 -9.21 23.32
CA ARG A 303 15.21 -10.20 22.42
C ARG A 303 15.34 -9.65 21.03
N ILE A 304 16.37 -10.10 20.32
CA ILE A 304 16.47 -10.00 18.87
C ILE A 304 16.80 -11.39 18.35
N THR A 305 16.04 -11.89 17.39
CA THR A 305 16.37 -13.10 16.67
C THR A 305 16.66 -12.77 15.21
N HIS A 306 17.63 -13.43 14.60
CA HIS A 306 17.95 -13.16 13.21
C HIS A 306 18.63 -14.34 12.52
N ARG A 307 18.50 -14.39 11.19
CA ARG A 307 19.21 -15.34 10.35
C ARG A 307 20.70 -15.05 10.33
N ASN A 308 21.49 -16.04 9.91
CA ASN A 308 22.88 -15.80 9.52
C ASN A 308 22.93 -14.85 8.32
N ASP A 309 23.82 -13.86 8.35
CA ASP A 309 23.98 -12.85 7.29
C ASP A 309 22.64 -12.18 6.90
N PRO A 310 21.95 -11.55 7.85
CA PRO A 310 20.60 -11.04 7.63
C PRO A 310 20.59 -9.81 6.72
N VAL A 311 19.45 -9.58 6.07
CA VAL A 311 19.19 -8.41 5.23
C VAL A 311 18.06 -7.59 5.86
N LEU A 312 18.38 -6.39 6.32
CA LEU A 312 17.36 -5.47 6.82
C LEU A 312 16.44 -5.01 5.67
N ARG A 313 15.14 -4.95 5.91
CA ARG A 313 14.16 -4.36 4.98
C ARG A 313 13.75 -2.99 5.50
N GLY A 314 13.83 -1.97 4.68
CA GLY A 314 13.35 -0.63 4.97
C GLY A 314 12.80 0.04 3.72
N THR A 315 12.08 1.14 3.89
CA THR A 315 11.61 1.99 2.80
C THR A 315 11.79 3.46 3.14
N LEU A 316 11.88 4.29 2.11
CA LEU A 316 11.86 5.74 2.23
C LEU A 316 10.40 6.20 2.23
N GLU A 317 9.97 6.80 3.31
CA GLU A 317 8.76 7.62 3.38
C GLU A 317 9.06 9.07 2.96
N GLY A 318 8.06 9.96 2.98
CA GLY A 318 8.28 11.38 2.77
C GLY A 318 8.81 11.77 1.40
N ILE A 319 8.42 11.08 0.35
CA ILE A 319 8.71 11.50 -1.03
C ILE A 319 7.83 12.71 -1.38
N ARG A 320 8.35 13.59 -2.25
CA ARG A 320 7.56 14.76 -2.69
C ARG A 320 6.21 14.34 -3.27
N PRO A 321 5.16 15.17 -3.12
CA PRO A 321 3.84 14.91 -3.67
C PRO A 321 3.85 14.56 -5.17
N GLY A 322 3.01 13.63 -5.56
CA GLY A 322 2.88 13.16 -6.94
C GLY A 322 3.90 12.10 -7.36
N MET A 323 4.70 11.59 -6.41
CA MET A 323 5.62 10.48 -6.68
C MET A 323 5.17 9.22 -5.94
N PHE A 324 5.49 8.08 -6.54
CA PHE A 324 5.27 6.78 -5.92
C PHE A 324 6.34 6.51 -4.86
N ASN A 325 5.92 5.96 -3.74
CA ASN A 325 6.75 5.28 -2.77
C ASN A 325 6.25 3.84 -2.59
N GLU A 326 6.93 3.04 -1.79
CA GLU A 326 6.53 1.66 -1.56
C GLU A 326 5.23 1.55 -0.74
N ASP A 327 4.90 2.55 0.10
CA ASP A 327 3.62 2.57 0.81
C ASP A 327 2.44 2.85 -0.15
N SER A 328 2.59 3.78 -1.09
CA SER A 328 1.53 4.11 -2.05
C SER A 328 1.13 2.92 -2.94
N ILE A 329 2.05 1.99 -3.19
CA ILE A 329 1.77 0.75 -3.93
C ILE A 329 0.77 -0.16 -3.20
N THR A 330 0.65 -0.06 -1.88
CA THR A 330 -0.34 -0.81 -1.10
C THR A 330 -1.78 -0.42 -1.45
N ASN A 331 -2.00 0.69 -2.16
CA ASN A 331 -3.31 1.12 -2.62
C ASN A 331 -3.99 0.11 -3.56
N PHE A 332 -3.26 -0.79 -4.21
CA PHE A 332 -3.86 -1.94 -4.90
C PHE A 332 -4.65 -2.83 -3.93
N ALA A 333 -4.04 -3.21 -2.80
CA ALA A 333 -4.71 -4.00 -1.78
C ALA A 333 -5.82 -3.20 -1.09
N ARG A 334 -5.56 -1.93 -0.75
CA ARG A 334 -6.55 -1.01 -0.15
C ARG A 334 -7.79 -0.87 -1.02
N SER A 335 -7.64 -0.72 -2.35
CA SER A 335 -8.74 -0.67 -3.31
C SER A 335 -9.54 -1.98 -3.34
N ALA A 336 -8.84 -3.11 -3.35
CA ALA A 336 -9.47 -4.43 -3.37
C ALA A 336 -10.29 -4.70 -2.10
N ILE A 337 -9.73 -4.40 -0.92
CA ILE A 337 -10.37 -4.56 0.38
C ILE A 337 -11.59 -3.64 0.47
N THR A 338 -11.42 -2.36 0.14
CA THR A 338 -12.51 -1.37 0.19
C THR A 338 -13.68 -1.78 -0.71
N TRP A 339 -13.39 -2.29 -1.90
CA TRP A 339 -14.44 -2.77 -2.79
C TRP A 339 -15.17 -4.01 -2.20
N ASN A 340 -14.43 -4.98 -1.65
CA ASN A 340 -15.03 -6.14 -0.99
C ASN A 340 -15.93 -5.71 0.19
N VAL A 341 -15.48 -4.78 1.02
CA VAL A 341 -16.26 -4.25 2.15
C VAL A 341 -17.59 -3.62 1.66
N LEU A 342 -17.57 -2.85 0.57
CA LEU A 342 -18.80 -2.28 0.01
C LEU A 342 -19.76 -3.36 -0.50
N GLU A 343 -19.26 -4.41 -1.14
CA GLU A 343 -20.08 -5.54 -1.57
C GLU A 343 -20.68 -6.32 -0.39
N ASP A 344 -19.87 -6.54 0.67
CA ASP A 344 -20.33 -7.22 1.89
C ASP A 344 -21.40 -6.42 2.63
N LEU A 345 -21.41 -5.09 2.49
CA LEU A 345 -22.49 -4.22 2.94
C LEU A 345 -23.74 -4.26 2.03
N GLY A 346 -23.73 -5.06 0.97
CA GLY A 346 -24.84 -5.22 0.03
C GLY A 346 -24.93 -4.08 -1.02
N ILE A 347 -23.91 -3.27 -1.18
CA ILE A 347 -23.90 -2.19 -2.18
C ILE A 347 -23.44 -2.77 -3.52
N GLY A 348 -24.41 -3.02 -4.40
CA GLY A 348 -24.14 -3.55 -5.73
C GLY A 348 -23.98 -2.48 -6.80
N GLY A 349 -23.50 -2.90 -7.98
CA GLY A 349 -23.34 -2.02 -9.14
C GLY A 349 -22.00 -1.33 -9.23
N ILE A 350 -21.08 -1.61 -8.33
CA ILE A 350 -19.68 -1.16 -8.42
C ILE A 350 -19.00 -2.00 -9.50
N THR A 351 -18.38 -1.35 -10.48
CA THR A 351 -17.69 -1.99 -11.59
C THR A 351 -16.17 -1.83 -11.53
N ASP A 352 -15.70 -0.78 -10.83
CA ASP A 352 -14.29 -0.59 -10.50
C ASP A 352 -14.16 0.34 -9.28
N LEU A 353 -13.04 0.23 -8.55
CA LEU A 353 -12.72 1.09 -7.42
C LEU A 353 -11.20 1.31 -7.37
N TRP A 354 -10.82 2.56 -7.22
CA TRP A 354 -9.42 2.94 -7.17
C TRP A 354 -9.14 3.98 -6.08
N MET A 355 -8.24 3.66 -5.19
CA MET A 355 -7.67 4.58 -4.23
C MET A 355 -6.36 5.12 -4.80
N THR A 356 -6.31 6.40 -5.15
CA THR A 356 -5.20 6.96 -5.92
C THR A 356 -3.90 6.97 -5.13
N GLU A 357 -2.82 6.50 -5.74
CA GLU A 357 -1.51 6.37 -5.09
C GLU A 357 -0.92 7.72 -4.72
N VAL A 358 -1.05 8.71 -5.60
CA VAL A 358 -0.51 10.07 -5.39
C VAL A 358 -1.09 10.78 -4.18
N THR A 359 -2.25 10.34 -3.70
CA THR A 359 -2.92 10.86 -2.50
C THR A 359 -2.92 9.84 -1.36
N ASN A 360 -2.26 8.71 -1.57
CA ASN A 360 -2.24 7.58 -0.65
C ASN A 360 -3.63 7.16 -0.14
N GLY A 361 -4.62 7.13 -1.07
CA GLY A 361 -5.99 6.72 -0.79
C GLY A 361 -6.89 7.79 -0.16
N GLN A 362 -6.43 9.04 -0.03
CA GLN A 362 -7.33 10.13 0.38
C GLN A 362 -8.37 10.45 -0.70
N ASN A 363 -8.01 10.30 -1.97
CA ASN A 363 -8.97 10.33 -3.08
C ASN A 363 -9.36 8.90 -3.46
N THR A 364 -10.65 8.62 -3.40
CA THR A 364 -11.22 7.33 -3.78
C THR A 364 -12.16 7.52 -4.95
N LEU A 365 -11.90 6.80 -6.02
CA LEU A 365 -12.63 6.84 -7.28
C LEU A 365 -13.47 5.57 -7.37
N VAL A 366 -14.76 5.70 -7.63
CA VAL A 366 -15.67 4.56 -7.73
C VAL A 366 -16.44 4.62 -9.05
N GLN A 367 -16.26 3.60 -9.87
CA GLN A 367 -17.02 3.44 -11.10
C GLN A 367 -18.23 2.56 -10.85
N ILE A 368 -19.40 3.00 -11.31
CA ILE A 368 -20.65 2.29 -11.06
C ILE A 368 -21.53 2.14 -12.32
N GLN A 369 -22.31 1.09 -12.32
CA GLN A 369 -23.57 1.06 -13.05
C GLN A 369 -24.65 1.70 -12.15
N LYS A 370 -24.99 2.98 -12.40
CA LYS A 370 -25.95 3.72 -11.58
C LYS A 370 -27.32 3.03 -11.65
N ARG A 371 -27.91 2.71 -10.49
CA ARG A 371 -29.17 1.93 -10.40
C ARG A 371 -30.34 2.73 -9.87
N TYR A 372 -30.09 3.79 -9.08
CA TYR A 372 -31.10 4.61 -8.42
C TYR A 372 -30.56 5.99 -8.06
N ARG A 373 -31.44 6.92 -7.75
CA ARG A 373 -31.08 8.20 -7.14
C ARG A 373 -30.44 7.96 -5.78
N GLY A 374 -29.38 8.71 -5.47
CA GLY A 374 -28.66 8.55 -4.21
C GLY A 374 -27.69 7.38 -4.16
N HIS A 375 -27.42 6.68 -5.28
CA HIS A 375 -26.47 5.56 -5.30
C HIS A 375 -25.04 6.05 -4.96
N ALA A 376 -24.61 7.19 -5.49
CA ALA A 376 -23.31 7.79 -5.16
C ALA A 376 -23.22 8.21 -3.68
N GLN A 377 -24.31 8.79 -3.15
CA GLN A 377 -24.42 9.20 -1.75
C GLN A 377 -24.35 8.00 -0.80
N GLN A 378 -24.98 6.87 -1.16
CA GLN A 378 -24.91 5.63 -0.39
C GLN A 378 -23.48 5.10 -0.33
N ILE A 379 -22.78 5.05 -1.47
CA ILE A 379 -21.39 4.59 -1.55
C ILE A 379 -20.48 5.46 -0.66
N ALA A 380 -20.56 6.78 -0.80
CA ALA A 380 -19.76 7.69 0.00
C ALA A 380 -20.04 7.55 1.51
N SER A 381 -21.31 7.47 1.89
CA SER A 381 -21.71 7.28 3.29
C SER A 381 -21.20 5.96 3.87
N ALA A 382 -21.24 4.88 3.09
CA ALA A 382 -20.70 3.59 3.49
C ALA A 382 -19.18 3.65 3.66
N LEU A 383 -18.45 4.22 2.69
CA LEU A 383 -16.99 4.41 2.78
C LEU A 383 -16.61 5.17 4.06
N TRP A 384 -17.32 6.25 4.36
CA TRP A 384 -17.04 7.10 5.52
C TRP A 384 -17.44 6.47 6.86
N GLY A 385 -18.28 5.44 6.85
CA GLY A 385 -18.68 4.66 8.02
C GLY A 385 -17.79 3.43 8.29
N THR A 386 -16.83 3.11 7.43
CA THR A 386 -15.95 1.94 7.62
C THR A 386 -14.75 2.26 8.51
N GLY A 387 -14.10 1.21 9.06
CA GLY A 387 -12.85 1.36 9.83
C GLY A 387 -11.71 1.98 9.02
N GLY A 388 -11.63 1.72 7.71
CA GLY A 388 -10.65 2.32 6.80
C GLY A 388 -10.79 3.83 6.64
N SER A 389 -11.96 4.40 6.99
CA SER A 389 -12.23 5.82 6.88
C SER A 389 -11.37 6.72 7.78
N LEU A 390 -10.75 6.17 8.81
CA LEU A 390 -9.85 6.92 9.71
C LEU A 390 -8.70 7.60 8.96
N TRP A 391 -8.21 6.95 7.91
CA TRP A 391 -6.99 7.36 7.20
C TRP A 391 -7.23 7.66 5.72
N PHE A 392 -8.37 7.22 5.15
CA PHE A 392 -8.66 7.26 3.73
C PHE A 392 -10.02 7.90 3.41
N HIS A 393 -10.33 8.03 2.13
CA HIS A 393 -11.64 8.46 1.62
C HIS A 393 -12.02 9.90 2.00
N LYS A 394 -11.04 10.82 2.10
CA LYS A 394 -11.34 12.24 2.34
C LYS A 394 -12.22 12.79 1.24
N ASN A 395 -11.89 12.49 -0.01
CA ASN A 395 -12.69 12.82 -1.18
C ASN A 395 -13.11 11.54 -1.90
N VAL A 396 -14.39 11.45 -2.22
CA VAL A 396 -14.97 10.33 -2.97
C VAL A 396 -15.56 10.88 -4.25
N MET A 397 -15.07 10.41 -5.41
CA MET A 397 -15.66 10.73 -6.71
C MET A 397 -16.30 9.48 -7.28
N VAL A 398 -17.57 9.58 -7.67
CA VAL A 398 -18.33 8.48 -8.26
C VAL A 398 -18.63 8.81 -9.72
N VAL A 399 -18.30 7.87 -10.61
CA VAL A 399 -18.50 7.98 -12.06
C VAL A 399 -19.27 6.78 -12.60
N GLU A 400 -19.78 6.86 -13.83
CA GLU A 400 -20.36 5.70 -14.51
C GLU A 400 -19.32 4.94 -15.33
N MET A 401 -19.71 3.75 -15.82
CA MET A 401 -18.84 2.78 -16.54
C MET A 401 -18.13 3.34 -17.78
N ASP A 402 -18.60 4.44 -18.29
CA ASP A 402 -18.05 5.12 -19.47
C ASP A 402 -16.85 6.05 -19.16
N ILE A 403 -16.53 6.23 -17.89
CA ILE A 403 -15.35 6.99 -17.43
C ILE A 403 -14.32 6.02 -16.86
N ASP A 404 -13.14 5.98 -17.46
CA ASP A 404 -12.02 5.20 -16.93
C ASP A 404 -11.45 5.91 -15.68
N ILE A 405 -11.58 5.28 -14.52
CA ILE A 405 -11.09 5.84 -13.24
C ILE A 405 -9.56 5.80 -13.10
N HIS A 406 -8.87 5.10 -13.99
CA HIS A 406 -7.40 5.08 -14.05
C HIS A 406 -6.85 6.11 -15.04
N ASP A 407 -7.72 6.87 -15.73
CA ASP A 407 -7.34 7.94 -16.63
C ASP A 407 -7.63 9.34 -16.03
N PRO A 408 -6.59 10.08 -15.60
CA PRO A 408 -6.77 11.41 -15.04
C PRO A 408 -7.46 12.39 -16.00
N VAL A 409 -7.29 12.22 -17.33
CA VAL A 409 -7.92 13.08 -18.34
C VAL A 409 -9.42 12.82 -18.41
N ALA A 410 -9.84 11.55 -18.35
CA ALA A 410 -11.27 11.20 -18.30
C ALA A 410 -11.94 11.71 -17.02
N LEU A 411 -11.22 11.67 -15.88
CA LEU A 411 -11.73 12.20 -14.61
C LEU A 411 -11.89 13.72 -14.63
N ASP A 412 -10.91 14.45 -15.17
CA ASP A 412 -10.97 15.90 -15.31
C ASP A 412 -12.14 16.33 -16.22
N TRP A 413 -12.32 15.60 -17.33
CA TRP A 413 -13.46 15.78 -18.21
C TRP A 413 -14.79 15.54 -17.50
N ALA A 414 -14.92 14.43 -16.75
CA ALA A 414 -16.14 14.11 -16.01
C ALA A 414 -16.42 15.15 -14.92
N MET A 415 -15.41 15.62 -14.21
CA MET A 415 -15.53 16.69 -13.22
C MET A 415 -16.06 17.98 -13.86
N SER A 416 -15.61 18.32 -15.05
CA SER A 416 -15.97 19.57 -15.73
C SER A 416 -17.35 19.55 -16.37
N TYR A 417 -17.79 18.41 -16.92
CA TYR A 417 -18.99 18.36 -17.77
C TYR A 417 -20.15 17.53 -17.18
N ARG A 418 -19.93 16.82 -16.07
CA ARG A 418 -20.98 16.03 -15.40
C ARG A 418 -21.36 16.54 -14.03
N VAL A 419 -20.50 17.31 -13.39
CA VAL A 419 -20.75 17.83 -12.04
C VAL A 419 -21.41 19.20 -12.11
N ASN A 420 -22.59 19.31 -11.52
CA ASN A 420 -23.27 20.58 -11.29
C ASN A 420 -23.57 20.73 -9.80
N ALA A 421 -22.74 21.50 -9.11
CA ALA A 421 -22.87 21.67 -7.66
C ALA A 421 -24.24 22.21 -7.24
N GLY A 422 -24.90 22.98 -8.12
CA GLY A 422 -26.25 23.51 -7.88
C GLY A 422 -27.36 22.44 -7.90
N LEU A 423 -27.08 21.26 -8.47
CA LEU A 423 -27.98 20.11 -8.46
C LEU A 423 -27.67 19.11 -7.34
N GLY A 424 -26.74 19.44 -6.44
CA GLY A 424 -26.37 18.56 -5.33
C GLY A 424 -25.35 17.49 -5.67
N ASP A 425 -24.65 17.61 -6.82
CA ASP A 425 -23.61 16.67 -7.22
C ASP A 425 -22.34 16.80 -6.36
N ILE A 426 -22.22 17.86 -5.56
CA ILE A 426 -21.20 18.01 -4.51
C ILE A 426 -21.90 18.01 -3.15
N ALA A 427 -21.49 17.08 -2.29
CA ALA A 427 -21.98 16.97 -0.93
C ALA A 427 -20.84 16.97 0.09
N PHE A 428 -21.06 17.62 1.23
CA PHE A 428 -20.12 17.66 2.34
C PHE A 428 -20.62 16.81 3.49
N PHE A 429 -19.69 16.07 4.12
CA PHE A 429 -19.96 15.29 5.31
C PHE A 429 -18.95 15.60 6.40
N GLY A 430 -19.43 15.97 7.55
CA GLY A 430 -18.55 16.28 8.68
C GLY A 430 -19.03 17.46 9.52
N PRO A 431 -18.23 17.84 10.53
CA PRO A 431 -16.89 17.33 10.82
C PRO A 431 -16.90 15.86 11.24
N GLY A 432 -15.91 15.09 10.80
CA GLY A 432 -15.74 13.67 11.07
C GLY A 432 -14.28 13.27 11.26
N LEU A 433 -14.04 11.99 11.42
CA LEU A 433 -12.70 11.44 11.59
C LEU A 433 -11.78 11.75 10.40
N GLY A 434 -10.48 11.93 10.65
CA GLY A 434 -9.48 12.17 9.62
C GLY A 434 -8.07 11.85 10.08
N SER A 435 -7.14 11.80 9.12
CA SER A 435 -5.74 11.55 9.39
C SER A 435 -5.08 12.71 10.14
N THR A 436 -4.31 12.38 11.18
CA THR A 436 -3.47 13.35 11.89
C THR A 436 -2.26 13.81 11.06
N LEU A 437 -1.98 13.13 9.94
CA LEU A 437 -0.90 13.45 9.02
C LEU A 437 -1.32 14.42 7.89
N ASP A 438 -2.59 14.84 7.88
CA ASP A 438 -3.10 15.79 6.90
C ASP A 438 -2.91 17.24 7.40
N PRO A 439 -2.01 18.02 6.77
CA PRO A 439 -1.72 19.39 7.19
C PRO A 439 -2.88 20.36 6.93
N SER A 440 -3.92 19.97 6.19
CA SER A 440 -5.12 20.80 6.00
C SER A 440 -6.02 20.81 7.24
N THR A 441 -5.81 19.94 8.20
CA THR A 441 -6.48 19.98 9.50
C THR A 441 -5.79 20.99 10.41
N PRO A 442 -6.50 21.99 10.96
CA PRO A 442 -5.92 22.93 11.90
C PRO A 442 -5.26 22.23 13.10
N PRO A 443 -4.10 22.71 13.60
CA PRO A 443 -3.37 22.04 14.69
C PRO A 443 -4.19 21.81 15.97
N ASN A 444 -5.11 22.72 16.30
CA ASN A 444 -6.00 22.59 17.45
C ASN A 444 -7.07 21.50 17.30
N LEU A 445 -7.27 20.97 16.08
CA LEU A 445 -8.19 19.87 15.77
C LEU A 445 -7.43 18.59 15.40
N ASN A 446 -6.10 18.58 15.53
CA ASN A 446 -5.20 17.51 15.08
C ASN A 446 -4.31 16.99 16.22
N ASP A 447 -4.80 16.98 17.44
CA ASP A 447 -4.10 16.47 18.61
C ASP A 447 -4.42 14.97 18.80
N THR A 448 -3.50 14.11 18.39
CA THR A 448 -3.62 12.65 18.50
C THR A 448 -3.79 12.19 19.94
N ASN A 449 -3.12 12.84 20.91
CA ASN A 449 -3.20 12.46 22.31
C ASN A 449 -4.55 12.83 22.91
N LYS A 450 -5.15 13.93 22.46
CA LYS A 450 -6.43 14.42 22.97
C LYS A 450 -7.63 13.79 22.28
N TYR A 451 -7.58 13.63 20.95
CA TYR A 451 -8.70 13.21 20.13
C TYR A 451 -8.55 11.82 19.52
N GLY A 452 -7.34 11.26 19.51
CA GLY A 452 -7.02 9.99 18.87
C GLY A 452 -6.95 10.05 17.33
N VAL A 453 -7.48 11.10 16.74
CA VAL A 453 -7.60 11.30 15.28
C VAL A 453 -7.52 12.79 14.94
N GLY A 454 -7.27 13.09 13.66
CA GLY A 454 -7.54 14.42 13.09
C GLY A 454 -9.01 14.61 12.76
N GLN A 455 -9.35 15.76 12.22
CA GLN A 455 -10.73 16.11 11.84
C GLN A 455 -10.80 16.50 10.37
N TRP A 456 -11.71 15.86 9.63
CA TRP A 456 -12.01 16.21 8.24
C TRP A 456 -13.45 16.65 8.04
N THR A 457 -13.66 17.54 7.07
CA THR A 457 -14.89 17.60 6.29
C THR A 457 -14.64 16.83 5.00
N ARG A 458 -15.44 15.82 4.74
CA ARG A 458 -15.32 14.93 3.58
C ARG A 458 -16.16 15.43 2.41
N VAL A 459 -15.77 15.10 1.19
CA VAL A 459 -16.44 15.58 -0.01
C VAL A 459 -16.84 14.39 -0.88
N LEU A 460 -18.13 14.33 -1.25
CA LEU A 460 -18.60 13.53 -2.38
C LEU A 460 -18.67 14.41 -3.62
N ILE A 461 -18.19 13.87 -4.73
CA ILE A 461 -18.35 14.38 -6.09
C ILE A 461 -19.12 13.31 -6.87
N ASP A 462 -20.41 13.52 -7.12
CA ASP A 462 -21.23 12.66 -7.99
C ASP A 462 -21.05 13.12 -9.45
N ALA A 463 -20.09 12.54 -10.14
CA ALA A 463 -19.83 12.79 -11.56
C ALA A 463 -20.51 11.73 -12.47
N THR A 464 -21.61 11.15 -12.00
CA THR A 464 -22.49 10.34 -12.82
C THR A 464 -23.43 11.25 -13.63
N ARG A 465 -24.16 10.68 -14.59
CA ARG A 465 -25.24 11.45 -15.25
C ARG A 465 -26.36 11.73 -14.26
N SER A 466 -26.65 13.01 -14.02
CA SER A 466 -27.66 13.41 -13.06
C SER A 466 -29.06 12.93 -13.48
N TRP A 467 -29.78 12.27 -12.57
CA TRP A 467 -31.16 11.90 -12.77
C TRP A 467 -32.16 13.04 -12.48
N GLU A 468 -31.66 14.21 -12.09
CA GLU A 468 -32.47 15.45 -12.02
C GLU A 468 -32.71 16.05 -13.42
N ILE A 469 -31.95 15.62 -14.43
CA ILE A 469 -32.13 15.97 -15.83
C ILE A 469 -33.06 14.93 -16.47
N ASP A 470 -34.21 15.36 -17.01
CA ASP A 470 -35.14 14.47 -17.67
C ASP A 470 -34.60 13.94 -19.02
N PRO A 471 -34.91 12.69 -19.36
CA PRO A 471 -34.60 12.14 -20.69
C PRO A 471 -35.23 12.98 -21.81
N ARG A 472 -34.47 13.22 -22.91
CA ARG A 472 -34.94 14.01 -24.04
C ARG A 472 -35.06 13.15 -25.30
N PRO A 473 -36.21 13.28 -26.03
CA PRO A 473 -36.40 12.53 -27.28
C PRO A 473 -35.31 12.83 -28.33
N GLU A 474 -34.86 14.07 -28.44
CA GLU A 474 -33.80 14.51 -29.36
C GLU A 474 -32.42 13.91 -29.06
N TRP A 475 -32.25 13.35 -27.87
CA TRP A 475 -31.06 12.62 -27.44
C TRP A 475 -31.28 11.09 -27.44
N GLY A 476 -32.32 10.61 -28.13
CA GLY A 476 -32.67 9.21 -28.15
C GLY A 476 -33.17 8.68 -26.79
N GLY A 477 -33.86 9.52 -26.03
CA GLY A 477 -34.39 9.18 -24.71
C GLY A 477 -33.33 9.23 -23.59
N ARG A 478 -32.21 9.84 -23.81
CA ARG A 478 -31.10 9.94 -22.84
C ARG A 478 -31.21 11.24 -22.03
N ARG A 479 -30.57 11.26 -20.87
CA ARG A 479 -30.48 12.43 -19.96
C ARG A 479 -29.38 13.41 -20.37
N PHE A 480 -28.40 12.95 -21.17
CA PHE A 480 -27.29 13.76 -21.69
C PHE A 480 -27.22 13.63 -23.21
N PRO A 481 -26.72 14.65 -23.90
CA PRO A 481 -26.53 14.58 -25.35
C PRO A 481 -25.54 13.45 -25.71
N PRO A 482 -25.67 12.86 -26.91
CA PRO A 482 -24.66 11.91 -27.39
C PRO A 482 -23.31 12.60 -27.53
N THR A 483 -22.23 11.90 -27.23
CA THR A 483 -20.87 12.35 -27.50
C THR A 483 -20.52 12.10 -28.96
N ASP A 484 -19.68 12.98 -29.53
CA ASP A 484 -19.14 12.77 -30.87
C ASP A 484 -18.17 11.59 -30.89
N ARG A 485 -18.34 10.69 -31.86
CA ARG A 485 -17.53 9.48 -32.04
C ARG A 485 -17.36 9.11 -33.49
N LEU A 486 -16.21 8.54 -33.80
CA LEU A 486 -16.01 7.88 -35.07
C LEU A 486 -16.92 6.64 -35.15
N GLY A 487 -17.61 6.48 -36.28
CA GLY A 487 -18.33 5.23 -36.53
C GLY A 487 -17.35 4.06 -36.60
N PRO A 488 -17.73 2.85 -36.11
CA PRO A 488 -16.84 1.68 -36.02
C PRO A 488 -16.16 1.30 -37.34
N GLU A 489 -16.86 1.47 -38.47
CA GLU A 489 -16.32 1.20 -39.82
C GLU A 489 -15.19 2.17 -40.18
N LEU A 490 -15.39 3.47 -39.93
CA LEU A 490 -14.39 4.49 -40.19
C LEU A 490 -13.17 4.34 -39.28
N GLU A 491 -13.40 4.06 -38.01
CA GLU A 491 -12.35 3.81 -37.05
C GLU A 491 -11.49 2.60 -37.45
N SER A 492 -12.11 1.48 -37.78
CA SER A 492 -11.43 0.28 -38.28
C SER A 492 -10.62 0.57 -39.57
N LYS A 493 -11.21 1.32 -40.48
CA LYS A 493 -10.55 1.73 -41.71
C LYS A 493 -9.28 2.57 -41.46
N ILE A 494 -9.38 3.54 -40.55
CA ILE A 494 -8.24 4.40 -40.21
C ILE A 494 -7.15 3.59 -39.50
N ALA A 495 -7.51 2.76 -38.54
CA ALA A 495 -6.58 1.92 -37.80
C ALA A 495 -5.81 0.96 -38.72
N SER A 496 -6.49 0.28 -39.63
CA SER A 496 -5.84 -0.64 -40.58
C SER A 496 -4.88 0.03 -41.54
N ARG A 497 -5.13 1.31 -41.83
CA ARG A 497 -4.34 2.11 -42.80
C ARG A 497 -3.38 3.10 -42.16
N TRP A 498 -3.24 3.11 -40.83
CA TRP A 498 -2.47 4.12 -40.11
C TRP A 498 -1.05 4.30 -40.61
N LYS A 499 -0.38 3.19 -40.97
CA LYS A 499 0.96 3.21 -41.52
C LYS A 499 1.03 3.88 -42.90
N GLU A 500 -0.06 3.78 -43.70
CA GLU A 500 -0.12 4.38 -45.04
C GLU A 500 -0.15 5.91 -44.98
N TYR A 501 -0.65 6.47 -43.87
CA TYR A 501 -0.74 7.93 -43.70
C TYR A 501 0.60 8.61 -43.42
N GLY A 502 1.66 7.84 -43.10
CA GLY A 502 3.02 8.38 -42.91
C GLY A 502 3.17 9.38 -41.79
N ILE A 503 2.27 9.33 -40.79
CA ILE A 503 2.24 10.29 -39.67
C ILE A 503 3.47 10.16 -38.75
N GLY A 504 4.22 9.05 -38.86
CA GLY A 504 5.48 8.86 -38.14
C GLY A 504 5.34 8.56 -36.64
N ILE A 505 4.11 8.55 -36.13
CA ILE A 505 3.78 8.22 -34.77
C ILE A 505 3.09 6.87 -34.79
N PRO A 506 3.48 5.89 -33.96
CA PRO A 506 2.82 4.60 -33.93
C PRO A 506 1.36 4.75 -33.50
N TYR A 507 0.51 3.88 -34.05
CA TYR A 507 -0.84 3.66 -33.56
C TYR A 507 -0.70 2.78 -32.32
N LEU A 508 -0.38 3.41 -31.22
CA LEU A 508 0.02 2.70 -30.02
C LEU A 508 -1.17 2.17 -29.23
N ASP A 509 -0.94 1.02 -28.70
CA ASP A 509 -1.69 0.60 -27.54
C ASP A 509 -1.08 1.20 -26.27
N ASP A 510 -1.79 1.09 -25.19
CA ASP A 510 -1.45 1.74 -23.95
C ASP A 510 -0.44 1.04 -23.12
N ASP A 511 0.08 -0.09 -23.54
CA ASP A 511 1.16 -0.71 -22.78
C ASP A 511 2.49 -0.05 -23.11
N GLY A 512 2.59 0.54 -24.29
CA GLY A 512 3.57 1.56 -24.62
C GLY A 512 3.17 2.95 -24.13
N ARG A 513 1.87 3.18 -23.98
CA ARG A 513 1.18 4.30 -23.31
C ARG A 513 1.66 5.69 -23.61
N GLU A 514 2.33 5.87 -24.69
CA GLU A 514 2.79 7.16 -25.13
C GLU A 514 1.72 7.86 -25.96
N MET A 515 0.81 7.07 -26.55
CA MET A 515 -0.30 7.61 -27.33
C MET A 515 -1.52 6.70 -27.28
N LEU A 516 -2.65 7.32 -27.23
CA LEU A 516 -3.92 6.65 -27.42
C LEU A 516 -4.12 6.30 -28.88
N THR A 517 -4.52 5.09 -29.13
CA THR A 517 -5.09 4.75 -30.42
C THR A 517 -6.42 5.48 -30.57
N LEU A 518 -6.80 5.85 -31.80
CA LEU A 518 -8.14 6.37 -32.08
C LEU A 518 -9.21 5.44 -31.52
N GLN A 519 -8.97 4.13 -31.56
CA GLN A 519 -9.85 3.11 -30.99
C GLN A 519 -10.00 3.21 -29.45
N LYS A 520 -8.95 3.60 -28.74
CA LYS A 520 -9.00 3.79 -27.30
C LYS A 520 -9.52 5.17 -26.92
N MET A 521 -9.28 6.19 -27.73
CA MET A 521 -9.96 7.46 -27.57
C MET A 521 -11.47 7.31 -27.75
N SER A 522 -11.93 6.52 -28.72
CA SER A 522 -13.36 6.26 -28.90
C SER A 522 -13.96 5.37 -27.81
N LYS A 523 -13.16 4.49 -27.19
CA LYS A 523 -13.58 3.71 -26.01
C LYS A 523 -13.59 4.51 -24.72
N ARG A 524 -12.80 5.58 -24.64
CA ARG A 524 -12.80 6.50 -23.48
C ARG A 524 -13.99 7.43 -23.49
N LEU A 525 -14.51 7.73 -24.67
CA LEU A 525 -15.73 8.47 -24.78
C LEU A 525 -16.91 7.50 -24.61
N PRO A 526 -17.84 7.78 -23.73
CA PRO A 526 -18.88 6.87 -23.32
C PRO A 526 -19.73 6.34 -24.47
N GLU A 527 -19.92 5.01 -24.51
CA GLU A 527 -21.13 4.51 -25.18
C GLU A 527 -22.34 5.04 -24.43
N VAL A 528 -23.08 5.86 -25.10
CA VAL A 528 -24.28 6.52 -24.61
C VAL A 528 -25.43 5.54 -24.59
#